data_71074725194d103646b64362444cc562
#
_entry.id   71074725194d103646b64362444cc562
#
_cell.length_a   1.000
_cell.length_b   1.000
_cell.length_c   1.000
_cell.angle_alpha   90.00
_cell.angle_beta   90.00
_cell.angle_gamma   90.00
#
_symmetry.space_group_name_H-M   'P 1'
#
loop_
_entity.id
_entity.type
_entity.pdbx_description
1 polymer ?
#
loop_
_entity_poly.entity_id
_entity_poly.type
_entity_poly.pdbx_seq_one_letter_code
_entity_poly.pdbx_strand_id
1 'polypeptide(L)'
;LFASTRNQETGREEMTTTVSKPNIIPSRRNFLKGAAALGGSAAMLAAVNDGARADGDPIPVGQASPLTDFAAADGVEFKNGLTLACEEINALGGILGRPLEPYFEDTKQMGDATNVQAVQRLIDRHAVHAVINGYNIGSGAAIQDVIADSGIIYVHYDTTIGHNNLVKSDTARYFGSFQGDPAEYWYGPGFLKFVQQLEQAGSYKRANNKMAVILSAGVYAANIANAVKERAADFGWEISLFETVNVPISEWGPTLAKIRQDPPAVICITHFLPADLAQFMVQFAPNPTNSLVYMQYGPSIPAFREIAKDASKGVVYATVVGALQDEIGTAFEQRYKAKFGENAGHNSGAQPYDGCYVWATAAALAGGTGEPGNDAQNRKVADRMRAMIWRGVAGTTRFIPGEQAAYTYPTQTNDPSLGMPHQFLQIQDPAKSGLLIAPAPYDTAKFMLPPWMKA
;
A
#
# COMPACT_ATOMS: atom_id res chain seq x y z
N LEU A 1 0.32 64.09 43.96
CA LEU A 1 -0.48 65.14 44.63
C LEU A 1 -1.94 65.03 44.19
N PHE A 2 -2.77 64.66 45.16
CA PHE A 2 -4.19 64.99 45.39
C PHE A 2 -5.17 64.85 44.23
N ALA A 3 -6.10 63.94 44.26
CA ALA A 3 -7.34 63.87 45.06
C ALA A 3 -8.52 64.61 44.37
N SER A 4 -9.57 63.88 44.17
CA SER A 4 -10.88 64.02 44.83
C SER A 4 -12.08 64.00 43.84
N THR A 5 -12.84 62.92 43.96
CA THR A 5 -14.32 62.84 44.11
C THR A 5 -15.25 63.70 43.30
N ARG A 6 -16.27 63.09 42.64
CA ARG A 6 -17.65 62.99 43.08
C ARG A 6 -18.57 62.35 42.03
N ASN A 7 -19.43 61.51 42.57
CA ASN A 7 -20.67 60.91 42.08
C ASN A 7 -21.55 61.83 41.19
N GLN A 8 -22.23 61.19 40.22
CA GLN A 8 -23.70 61.17 40.22
C GLN A 8 -24.28 60.05 39.38
N GLU A 9 -25.32 59.44 39.94
CA GLU A 9 -26.21 58.44 39.41
C GLU A 9 -27.04 58.98 38.24
N THR A 10 -27.40 58.11 37.29
CA THR A 10 -28.80 57.63 36.99
C THR A 10 -28.86 57.10 35.57
N GLY A 11 -29.63 56.06 35.38
CA GLY A 11 -30.12 55.63 34.07
C GLY A 11 -29.91 54.11 33.76
N ARG A 12 -30.74 53.27 34.40
CA ARG A 12 -30.96 51.89 33.95
C ARG A 12 -31.70 51.90 32.63
N GLU A 13 -31.11 51.43 31.55
CA GLU A 13 -31.86 50.82 30.43
C GLU A 13 -31.41 49.36 30.31
N GLU A 14 -32.35 48.49 30.49
CA GLU A 14 -32.21 47.02 30.25
C GLU A 14 -32.11 46.77 28.76
N MET A 15 -30.91 46.50 28.25
CA MET A 15 -30.72 45.92 26.95
C MET A 15 -30.63 44.40 27.11
N THR A 16 -31.68 43.71 26.76
CA THR A 16 -31.74 42.26 26.58
C THR A 16 -30.86 41.86 25.39
N THR A 17 -29.63 41.48 25.67
CA THR A 17 -28.76 40.83 24.68
C THR A 17 -29.08 39.35 24.64
N THR A 18 -29.72 38.93 23.57
CA THR A 18 -29.84 37.52 23.17
C THR A 18 -28.46 37.00 22.85
N VAL A 19 -27.87 36.25 23.77
CA VAL A 19 -26.62 35.51 23.57
C VAL A 19 -26.94 34.32 22.68
N SER A 20 -26.55 34.39 21.41
CA SER A 20 -26.52 33.23 20.53
C SER A 20 -25.53 32.20 21.07
N LYS A 21 -26.00 30.97 21.30
CA LYS A 21 -25.17 29.84 21.75
C LYS A 21 -24.07 29.61 20.69
N PRO A 22 -22.81 29.45 21.09
CA PRO A 22 -21.76 29.08 20.15
C PRO A 22 -22.03 27.68 19.62
N ASN A 23 -21.97 27.53 18.30
CA ASN A 23 -21.93 26.24 17.64
C ASN A 23 -20.70 25.46 18.14
N ILE A 24 -20.93 24.48 19.01
CA ILE A 24 -19.88 23.58 19.50
C ILE A 24 -19.57 22.61 18.35
N ILE A 25 -18.49 22.85 17.63
CA ILE A 25 -17.89 21.84 16.74
C ILE A 25 -17.41 20.71 17.65
N PRO A 26 -17.93 19.48 17.51
CA PRO A 26 -17.48 18.38 18.35
C PRO A 26 -15.99 18.11 18.15
N SER A 27 -15.25 17.95 19.21
CA SER A 27 -13.82 17.65 19.15
C SER A 27 -13.59 16.28 18.48
N ARG A 28 -12.46 16.13 17.75
CA ARG A 28 -12.03 14.87 17.12
C ARG A 28 -12.18 13.64 18.05
N ARG A 29 -11.95 13.81 19.34
CA ARG A 29 -12.04 12.76 20.35
C ARG A 29 -13.49 12.31 20.61
N ASN A 30 -14.47 13.19 20.49
CA ASN A 30 -15.89 12.85 20.65
C ASN A 30 -16.47 12.24 19.37
N PHE A 31 -15.95 12.62 18.21
CA PHE A 31 -16.28 11.99 16.93
C PHE A 31 -15.82 10.52 16.89
N LEU A 32 -14.58 10.24 17.31
CA LEU A 32 -14.04 8.87 17.36
C LEU A 32 -14.72 7.99 18.43
N LYS A 33 -15.16 8.57 19.56
CA LYS A 33 -15.91 7.81 20.58
C LYS A 33 -17.33 7.50 20.17
N GLY A 34 -17.97 8.36 19.37
CA GLY A 34 -19.29 8.11 18.78
C GLY A 34 -19.26 7.00 17.73
N ALA A 35 -18.16 6.92 16.95
CA ALA A 35 -17.97 5.88 15.92
C ALA A 35 -17.75 4.48 16.51
N ALA A 36 -17.09 4.39 17.67
CA ALA A 36 -16.84 3.12 18.36
C ALA A 36 -18.07 2.57 19.13
N ALA A 37 -19.03 3.43 19.46
CA ALA A 37 -20.23 3.05 20.22
C ALA A 37 -21.40 2.57 19.34
N LEU A 38 -21.35 2.80 18.04
CA LEU A 38 -22.37 2.35 17.07
C LEU A 38 -21.73 1.29 16.17
N GLY A 39 -21.95 0.05 16.49
CA GLY A 39 -21.47 -1.08 15.70
C GLY A 39 -21.87 -0.97 14.23
N GLY A 40 -20.89 -0.73 13.37
CA GLY A 40 -21.04 -0.86 11.93
C GLY A 40 -21.25 0.44 11.15
N SER A 41 -20.47 0.54 10.10
CA SER A 41 -20.48 1.61 9.07
C SER A 41 -21.85 1.88 8.43
N ALA A 42 -22.78 0.94 8.51
CA ALA A 42 -24.16 1.10 8.03
C ALA A 42 -24.95 2.14 8.85
N ALA A 43 -24.66 2.28 10.14
CA ALA A 43 -25.34 3.29 10.98
C ALA A 43 -24.80 4.71 10.73
N MET A 44 -23.51 4.84 10.33
CA MET A 44 -22.99 6.14 9.87
C MET A 44 -23.59 6.57 8.54
N LEU A 45 -23.77 5.66 7.59
CA LEU A 45 -24.45 5.95 6.32
C LEU A 45 -25.90 6.36 6.54
N ALA A 46 -26.60 5.79 7.53
CA ALA A 46 -27.98 6.17 7.85
C ALA A 46 -28.10 7.53 8.57
N ALA A 47 -27.07 7.94 9.33
CA ALA A 47 -27.07 9.23 10.06
C ALA A 47 -26.63 10.42 9.21
N VAL A 48 -26.01 10.20 8.04
CA VAL A 48 -25.57 11.26 7.10
C VAL A 48 -26.64 11.57 6.05
N ASN A 49 -27.75 10.85 6.04
CA ASN A 49 -28.73 10.83 4.94
C ASN A 49 -29.58 12.10 4.75
N ASP A 50 -29.30 13.18 5.48
CA ASP A 50 -30.11 14.41 5.35
C ASP A 50 -29.35 15.66 4.86
N GLY A 51 -28.09 15.53 4.37
CA GLY A 51 -27.34 16.76 4.07
C GLY A 51 -26.25 16.75 3.00
N ALA A 52 -25.69 15.62 2.61
CA ALA A 52 -24.61 15.60 1.62
C ALA A 52 -25.06 14.84 0.36
N ARG A 53 -25.59 15.56 -0.63
CA ARG A 53 -25.86 15.01 -1.96
C ARG A 53 -24.76 15.41 -2.93
N ALA A 54 -24.29 14.44 -3.72
CA ALA A 54 -23.42 14.68 -4.84
C ALA A 54 -24.28 14.86 -6.09
N ASP A 55 -24.86 16.06 -6.24
CA ASP A 55 -25.80 16.41 -7.34
C ASP A 55 -25.11 17.28 -8.44
N GLY A 56 -23.82 17.60 -8.28
CA GLY A 56 -23.03 18.35 -9.26
C GLY A 56 -22.61 17.50 -10.45
N ASP A 57 -22.02 18.14 -11.46
CA ASP A 57 -21.48 17.43 -12.64
C ASP A 57 -20.44 16.40 -12.19
N PRO A 58 -20.53 15.15 -12.70
CA PRO A 58 -19.60 14.09 -12.34
C PRO A 58 -18.13 14.47 -12.57
N ILE A 59 -17.23 13.92 -11.76
CA ILE A 59 -15.79 14.01 -11.93
C ILE A 59 -15.30 12.68 -12.48
N PRO A 60 -14.85 12.61 -13.75
CA PRO A 60 -14.29 11.41 -14.32
C PRO A 60 -12.99 11.03 -13.61
N VAL A 61 -12.87 9.75 -13.18
CA VAL A 61 -11.65 9.16 -12.63
C VAL A 61 -11.31 7.89 -13.39
N GLY A 62 -10.07 7.76 -13.83
CA GLY A 62 -9.62 6.67 -14.67
C GLY A 62 -8.87 5.59 -13.91
N GLN A 63 -8.93 4.35 -14.43
CA GLN A 63 -8.04 3.27 -14.05
C GLN A 63 -7.67 2.43 -15.28
N ALA A 64 -6.36 2.30 -15.52
CA ALA A 64 -5.80 1.38 -16.49
C ALA A 64 -5.32 0.13 -15.77
N SER A 65 -5.97 -1.02 -15.98
CA SER A 65 -5.71 -2.27 -15.25
C SER A 65 -5.73 -3.47 -16.20
N PRO A 66 -5.00 -4.55 -15.87
CA PRO A 66 -5.01 -5.78 -16.64
C PRO A 66 -6.33 -6.54 -16.38
N LEU A 67 -7.39 -6.20 -17.13
CA LEU A 67 -8.70 -6.83 -16.96
C LEU A 67 -8.82 -8.16 -17.68
N THR A 68 -7.89 -8.45 -18.59
CA THR A 68 -7.77 -9.73 -19.32
C THR A 68 -6.34 -10.26 -19.24
N ASP A 69 -6.10 -11.53 -19.64
CA ASP A 69 -4.81 -12.18 -19.67
C ASP A 69 -4.27 -12.59 -18.28
N PHE A 70 -2.95 -12.80 -18.13
CA PHE A 70 -2.32 -13.49 -16.99
C PHE A 70 -2.50 -12.80 -15.63
N ALA A 71 -2.66 -11.49 -15.60
CA ALA A 71 -2.83 -10.69 -14.38
C ALA A 71 -4.28 -10.24 -14.13
N ALA A 72 -5.24 -10.81 -14.88
CA ALA A 72 -6.65 -10.40 -14.79
C ALA A 72 -7.25 -10.55 -13.38
N ALA A 73 -6.79 -11.52 -12.60
CA ALA A 73 -7.23 -11.70 -11.22
C ALA A 73 -6.96 -10.45 -10.36
N ASP A 74 -5.74 -9.90 -10.43
CA ASP A 74 -5.40 -8.66 -9.73
C ASP A 74 -6.12 -7.44 -10.36
N GLY A 75 -6.17 -7.37 -11.68
CA GLY A 75 -6.82 -6.25 -12.40
C GLY A 75 -8.30 -6.09 -12.08
N VAL A 76 -9.02 -7.20 -11.92
CA VAL A 76 -10.42 -7.21 -11.48
C VAL A 76 -10.53 -6.64 -10.05
N GLU A 77 -9.62 -7.02 -9.16
CA GLU A 77 -9.64 -6.52 -7.79
C GLU A 77 -9.21 -5.04 -7.70
N PHE A 78 -8.31 -4.58 -8.55
CA PHE A 78 -8.03 -3.14 -8.67
C PHE A 78 -9.28 -2.36 -9.08
N LYS A 79 -10.01 -2.85 -10.09
CA LYS A 79 -11.29 -2.28 -10.51
C LYS A 79 -12.30 -2.25 -9.36
N ASN A 80 -12.43 -3.35 -8.63
CA ASN A 80 -13.34 -3.46 -7.49
C ASN A 80 -12.99 -2.45 -6.40
N GLY A 81 -11.69 -2.28 -6.08
CA GLY A 81 -11.20 -1.32 -5.09
C GLY A 81 -11.57 0.12 -5.44
N LEU A 82 -11.28 0.55 -6.67
CA LEU A 82 -11.63 1.90 -7.13
C LEU A 82 -13.17 2.09 -7.16
N THR A 83 -13.92 1.09 -7.62
CA THR A 83 -15.38 1.14 -7.64
C THR A 83 -15.95 1.35 -6.24
N LEU A 84 -15.50 0.57 -5.25
CA LEU A 84 -15.95 0.70 -3.86
C LEU A 84 -15.62 2.08 -3.29
N ALA A 85 -14.40 2.58 -3.53
CA ALA A 85 -13.98 3.91 -3.07
C ALA A 85 -14.87 5.02 -3.67
N CYS A 86 -15.12 4.98 -4.98
CA CYS A 86 -15.99 5.97 -5.64
C CYS A 86 -17.41 5.97 -5.07
N GLU A 87 -17.99 4.80 -4.86
CA GLU A 87 -19.35 4.69 -4.29
C GLU A 87 -19.42 5.23 -2.86
N GLU A 88 -18.45 4.87 -2.00
CA GLU A 88 -18.41 5.35 -0.62
C GLU A 88 -18.18 6.86 -0.56
N ILE A 89 -17.27 7.40 -1.38
CA ILE A 89 -17.04 8.86 -1.47
C ILE A 89 -18.30 9.58 -1.97
N ASN A 90 -19.00 9.03 -2.97
CA ASN A 90 -20.23 9.59 -3.49
C ASN A 90 -21.34 9.58 -2.43
N ALA A 91 -21.44 8.51 -1.64
CA ALA A 91 -22.39 8.43 -0.53
C ALA A 91 -22.11 9.47 0.58
N LEU A 92 -20.86 9.96 0.68
CA LEU A 92 -20.45 11.04 1.58
C LEU A 92 -20.59 12.45 0.95
N GLY A 93 -21.14 12.56 -0.26
CA GLY A 93 -21.35 13.84 -0.96
C GLY A 93 -20.32 14.15 -2.04
N GLY A 94 -19.49 13.19 -2.42
CA GLY A 94 -18.49 13.36 -3.48
C GLY A 94 -17.39 14.38 -3.15
N ILE A 95 -16.73 14.90 -4.17
CA ILE A 95 -15.77 16.01 -4.00
C ILE A 95 -16.54 17.33 -4.14
N LEU A 96 -16.80 18.00 -3.03
CA LEU A 96 -17.49 19.29 -2.97
C LEU A 96 -18.87 19.27 -3.68
N GLY A 97 -19.64 18.21 -3.48
CA GLY A 97 -20.96 18.04 -4.07
C GLY A 97 -20.96 17.40 -5.46
N ARG A 98 -19.81 17.03 -6.01
CA ARG A 98 -19.68 16.40 -7.32
C ARG A 98 -19.34 14.90 -7.16
N PRO A 99 -20.14 13.99 -7.75
CA PRO A 99 -19.87 12.55 -7.66
C PRO A 99 -18.66 12.15 -8.51
N LEU A 100 -17.97 11.08 -8.09
CA LEU A 100 -16.93 10.42 -8.88
C LEU A 100 -17.56 9.44 -9.86
N GLU A 101 -17.12 9.47 -11.12
CA GLU A 101 -17.52 8.54 -12.17
C GLU A 101 -16.29 7.74 -12.66
N PRO A 102 -16.18 6.44 -12.32
CA PRO A 102 -14.99 5.66 -12.67
C PRO A 102 -15.05 5.13 -14.10
N TYR A 103 -13.93 5.27 -14.84
CA TYR A 103 -13.70 4.73 -16.18
C TYR A 103 -12.55 3.73 -16.15
N PHE A 104 -12.69 2.62 -16.88
CA PHE A 104 -11.73 1.52 -16.87
C PHE A 104 -11.26 1.19 -18.28
N GLU A 105 -9.93 1.07 -18.45
CA GLU A 105 -9.31 0.64 -19.69
C GLU A 105 -8.44 -0.59 -19.43
N ASP A 106 -8.58 -1.60 -20.32
CA ASP A 106 -7.83 -2.85 -20.23
C ASP A 106 -6.41 -2.69 -20.77
N THR A 107 -5.43 -2.99 -19.91
CA THR A 107 -4.00 -3.03 -20.27
C THR A 107 -3.56 -4.39 -20.80
N LYS A 108 -4.44 -5.38 -20.81
CA LYS A 108 -4.17 -6.75 -21.29
C LYS A 108 -2.94 -7.35 -20.59
N GLN A 109 -1.87 -7.58 -21.35
CA GLN A 109 -0.62 -8.20 -20.86
C GLN A 109 0.30 -7.26 -20.07
N MET A 110 -0.16 -6.04 -19.70
CA MET A 110 0.68 -5.02 -19.08
C MET A 110 1.96 -4.68 -19.86
N GLY A 111 1.94 -4.83 -21.18
CA GLY A 111 3.05 -4.38 -22.02
C GLY A 111 3.11 -2.85 -22.10
N ASP A 112 4.32 -2.28 -22.22
CA ASP A 112 4.54 -0.83 -22.20
C ASP A 112 3.58 -0.07 -23.11
N ALA A 113 3.45 -0.49 -24.37
CA ALA A 113 2.58 0.16 -25.34
C ALA A 113 1.08 0.06 -24.95
N THR A 114 0.62 -1.09 -24.45
CA THR A 114 -0.78 -1.28 -24.07
C THR A 114 -1.15 -0.48 -22.83
N ASN A 115 -0.24 -0.37 -21.87
CA ASN A 115 -0.42 0.44 -20.66
C ASN A 115 -0.53 1.92 -21.00
N VAL A 116 0.41 2.45 -21.80
CA VAL A 116 0.42 3.85 -22.25
C VAL A 116 -0.84 4.18 -23.05
N GLN A 117 -1.23 3.31 -23.99
CA GLN A 117 -2.45 3.50 -24.79
C GLN A 117 -3.73 3.48 -23.93
N ALA A 118 -3.79 2.64 -22.90
CA ALA A 118 -4.93 2.59 -21.98
C ALA A 118 -5.05 3.91 -21.20
N VAL A 119 -3.96 4.44 -20.66
CA VAL A 119 -3.95 5.74 -19.97
C VAL A 119 -4.29 6.88 -20.94
N GLN A 120 -3.73 6.87 -22.15
CA GLN A 120 -4.05 7.88 -23.17
C GLN A 120 -5.55 7.89 -23.53
N ARG A 121 -6.18 6.69 -23.65
CA ARG A 121 -7.64 6.62 -23.91
C ARG A 121 -8.47 7.17 -22.76
N LEU A 122 -8.06 6.97 -21.50
CA LEU A 122 -8.73 7.56 -20.35
C LEU A 122 -8.71 9.09 -20.41
N ILE A 123 -7.59 9.66 -20.81
CA ILE A 123 -7.42 11.11 -20.94
C ILE A 123 -8.22 11.65 -22.15
N ASP A 124 -8.03 11.07 -23.32
CA ASP A 124 -8.57 11.63 -24.59
C ASP A 124 -10.08 11.45 -24.72
N ARG A 125 -10.63 10.32 -24.22
CA ARG A 125 -12.05 9.99 -24.41
C ARG A 125 -12.92 10.39 -23.24
N HIS A 126 -12.37 10.34 -22.02
CA HIS A 126 -13.13 10.54 -20.79
C HIS A 126 -12.72 11.78 -20.00
N ALA A 127 -11.67 12.48 -20.45
CA ALA A 127 -11.14 13.68 -19.79
C ALA A 127 -10.97 13.48 -18.25
N VAL A 128 -10.40 12.32 -17.86
CA VAL A 128 -10.28 11.96 -16.43
C VAL A 128 -9.41 12.97 -15.68
N HIS A 129 -9.84 13.36 -14.49
CA HIS A 129 -9.12 14.32 -13.66
C HIS A 129 -7.95 13.66 -12.90
N ALA A 130 -8.03 12.36 -12.72
CA ALA A 130 -6.96 11.55 -12.15
C ALA A 130 -7.00 10.13 -12.71
N VAL A 131 -5.84 9.47 -12.72
CA VAL A 131 -5.71 8.03 -12.96
C VAL A 131 -5.26 7.38 -11.66
N ILE A 132 -6.04 6.39 -11.18
CA ILE A 132 -5.77 5.64 -9.93
C ILE A 132 -5.59 4.17 -10.28
N ASN A 133 -4.36 3.74 -10.40
CA ASN A 133 -4.02 2.36 -10.78
C ASN A 133 -3.66 1.51 -9.56
N GLY A 134 -3.71 0.18 -9.72
CA GLY A 134 -2.88 -0.72 -8.96
C GLY A 134 -1.44 -0.69 -9.46
N TYR A 135 -0.80 -1.85 -9.62
CA TYR A 135 0.52 -1.91 -10.25
C TYR A 135 0.44 -2.14 -11.76
N ASN A 136 1.45 -1.63 -12.49
CA ASN A 136 1.71 -1.92 -13.91
C ASN A 136 3.17 -2.36 -14.06
N ILE A 137 3.39 -3.43 -14.79
CA ILE A 137 4.74 -3.97 -14.98
C ILE A 137 5.42 -3.24 -16.15
N GLY A 138 6.61 -2.70 -15.90
CA GLY A 138 7.56 -2.24 -16.93
C GLY A 138 7.34 -0.82 -17.48
N SER A 139 6.13 -0.28 -17.48
CA SER A 139 5.77 0.95 -18.20
C SER A 139 5.76 2.24 -17.39
N GLY A 140 6.23 2.20 -16.14
CA GLY A 140 6.07 3.30 -15.17
C GLY A 140 6.52 4.67 -15.67
N ALA A 141 7.70 4.79 -16.28
CA ALA A 141 8.19 6.07 -16.79
C ALA A 141 7.34 6.60 -17.96
N ALA A 142 6.99 5.75 -18.93
CA ALA A 142 6.23 6.14 -20.10
C ALA A 142 4.79 6.57 -19.75
N ILE A 143 4.15 5.92 -18.77
CA ILE A 143 2.86 6.36 -18.23
C ILE A 143 3.01 7.73 -17.57
N GLN A 144 4.04 7.94 -16.75
CA GLN A 144 4.26 9.19 -16.05
C GLN A 144 4.56 10.36 -17.00
N ASP A 145 5.17 10.11 -18.15
CA ASP A 145 5.32 11.13 -19.19
C ASP A 145 3.95 11.57 -19.77
N VAL A 146 3.07 10.63 -20.10
CA VAL A 146 1.70 10.93 -20.58
C VAL A 146 0.90 11.72 -19.51
N ILE A 147 1.02 11.35 -18.26
CA ILE A 147 0.39 12.06 -17.14
C ILE A 147 0.95 13.48 -17.02
N ALA A 148 2.26 13.65 -17.09
CA ALA A 148 2.92 14.95 -17.00
C ALA A 148 2.49 15.88 -18.15
N ASP A 149 2.37 15.34 -19.37
CA ASP A 149 1.93 16.12 -20.54
C ASP A 149 0.45 16.51 -20.45
N SER A 150 -0.38 15.75 -19.78
CA SER A 150 -1.80 16.05 -19.55
C SER A 150 -2.05 16.93 -18.32
N GLY A 151 -1.10 17.03 -17.40
CA GLY A 151 -1.20 17.84 -16.19
C GLY A 151 -2.21 17.34 -15.15
N ILE A 152 -2.61 16.04 -15.20
CA ILE A 152 -3.52 15.41 -14.23
C ILE A 152 -2.79 14.73 -13.08
N ILE A 153 -3.55 14.20 -12.12
CA ILE A 153 -2.98 13.43 -11.00
C ILE A 153 -2.92 11.93 -11.37
N TYR A 154 -1.82 11.31 -11.00
CA TYR A 154 -1.61 9.87 -11.11
C TYR A 154 -1.23 9.28 -9.75
N VAL A 155 -1.99 8.30 -9.29
CA VAL A 155 -1.64 7.50 -8.11
C VAL A 155 -1.50 6.05 -8.57
N HIS A 156 -0.34 5.46 -8.31
CA HIS A 156 -0.05 4.08 -8.68
C HIS A 156 0.67 3.33 -7.54
N TYR A 157 0.77 2.04 -7.71
CA TYR A 157 1.37 1.12 -6.73
C TYR A 157 2.37 0.17 -7.41
N ASP A 158 3.16 0.72 -8.33
CA ASP A 158 4.16 -0.05 -9.08
C ASP A 158 5.34 -0.53 -8.23
N THR A 159 5.46 -0.02 -7.00
CA THR A 159 6.50 -0.45 -6.05
C THR A 159 7.90 -0.36 -6.67
N THR A 160 8.24 0.78 -7.31
CA THR A 160 9.49 0.90 -8.07
C THR A 160 10.32 2.11 -7.67
N ILE A 161 11.62 1.87 -7.42
CA ILE A 161 12.60 2.96 -7.21
C ILE A 161 12.78 3.82 -8.48
N GLY A 162 12.38 3.29 -9.64
CA GLY A 162 12.34 4.02 -10.89
C GLY A 162 11.46 5.27 -10.81
N HIS A 163 10.31 5.17 -10.13
CA HIS A 163 9.43 6.32 -9.85
C HIS A 163 10.14 7.41 -9.04
N ASN A 164 10.76 7.03 -7.92
CA ASN A 164 11.46 7.99 -7.05
C ASN A 164 12.54 8.75 -7.85
N ASN A 165 13.32 8.03 -8.67
CA ASN A 165 14.37 8.62 -9.48
C ASN A 165 13.82 9.54 -10.58
N LEU A 166 12.71 9.15 -11.22
CA LEU A 166 12.07 9.93 -12.27
C LEU A 166 11.51 11.24 -11.70
N VAL A 167 10.72 11.18 -10.64
CA VAL A 167 10.16 12.38 -9.99
C VAL A 167 11.27 13.29 -9.48
N LYS A 168 12.31 12.74 -8.87
CA LYS A 168 13.47 13.50 -8.39
C LYS A 168 14.24 14.20 -9.50
N SER A 169 14.27 13.65 -10.71
CA SER A 169 14.96 14.25 -11.85
C SER A 169 14.30 15.53 -12.34
N ASP A 170 12.96 15.65 -12.23
CA ASP A 170 12.19 16.85 -12.59
C ASP A 170 10.87 16.91 -11.79
N THR A 171 10.93 17.42 -10.57
CA THR A 171 9.76 17.56 -9.69
C THR A 171 8.70 18.52 -10.22
N ALA A 172 9.08 19.45 -11.11
CA ALA A 172 8.14 20.38 -11.71
C ALA A 172 7.32 19.72 -12.83
N ARG A 173 7.95 18.87 -13.63
CA ARG A 173 7.30 18.09 -14.69
C ARG A 173 6.39 17.00 -14.09
N TYR A 174 6.93 16.19 -13.19
CA TYR A 174 6.22 15.06 -12.60
C TYR A 174 5.43 15.38 -11.34
N PHE A 175 4.99 16.63 -11.21
CA PHE A 175 4.29 17.13 -10.02
C PHE A 175 3.04 16.32 -9.65
N GLY A 176 2.38 15.73 -10.64
CA GLY A 176 1.14 14.98 -10.49
C GLY A 176 1.31 13.49 -10.24
N SER A 177 2.54 12.94 -10.32
CA SER A 177 2.81 11.49 -10.20
C SER A 177 3.11 11.10 -8.75
N PHE A 178 2.36 10.14 -8.19
CA PHE A 178 2.49 9.65 -6.82
C PHE A 178 2.50 8.14 -6.78
N GLN A 179 3.50 7.55 -6.12
CA GLN A 179 3.54 6.14 -5.80
C GLN A 179 3.00 5.93 -4.39
N GLY A 180 1.82 5.31 -4.28
CA GLY A 180 1.07 5.14 -3.03
C GLY A 180 1.71 4.13 -2.07
N ASP A 181 2.69 3.36 -2.52
CA ASP A 181 3.47 2.41 -1.75
C ASP A 181 4.97 2.71 -1.76
N PRO A 182 5.76 2.06 -0.89
CA PRO A 182 7.21 2.20 -0.88
C PRO A 182 7.88 1.55 -2.08
N ALA A 183 9.02 2.10 -2.50
CA ALA A 183 9.85 1.47 -3.52
C ALA A 183 10.44 0.13 -3.04
N GLU A 184 10.59 -0.83 -3.96
CA GLU A 184 11.07 -2.19 -3.73
C GLU A 184 12.48 -2.25 -3.12
N TYR A 185 13.32 -1.27 -3.38
CA TYR A 185 14.64 -1.17 -2.76
C TYR A 185 14.57 -1.34 -1.23
N TRP A 186 13.56 -0.73 -0.59
CA TRP A 186 13.42 -0.73 0.86
C TRP A 186 13.04 -2.08 1.45
N TYR A 187 12.62 -3.04 0.63
CA TYR A 187 12.31 -4.40 1.09
C TYR A 187 13.58 -5.15 1.49
N GLY A 188 14.71 -4.90 0.82
CA GLY A 188 15.99 -5.49 1.22
C GLY A 188 16.42 -5.08 2.63
N PRO A 189 16.64 -3.78 2.91
CA PRO A 189 16.93 -3.30 4.26
C PRO A 189 15.87 -3.65 5.29
N GLY A 190 14.58 -3.64 4.89
CA GLY A 190 13.47 -4.01 5.76
C GLY A 190 13.53 -5.48 6.20
N PHE A 191 13.85 -6.38 5.28
CA PHE A 191 14.05 -7.79 5.59
C PHE A 191 15.24 -8.01 6.54
N LEU A 192 16.38 -7.37 6.29
CA LEU A 192 17.54 -7.45 7.18
C LEU A 192 17.22 -6.96 8.59
N LYS A 193 16.51 -5.84 8.70
CA LYS A 193 16.03 -5.29 9.98
C LYS A 193 15.06 -6.23 10.68
N PHE A 194 14.14 -6.85 9.95
CA PHE A 194 13.21 -7.84 10.49
C PHE A 194 13.95 -9.03 11.11
N VAL A 195 14.91 -9.62 10.39
CA VAL A 195 15.71 -10.75 10.95
C VAL A 195 16.47 -10.31 12.20
N GLN A 196 17.08 -9.11 12.19
CA GLN A 196 17.74 -8.57 13.37
C GLN A 196 16.78 -8.40 14.57
N GLN A 197 15.55 -7.96 14.32
CA GLN A 197 14.54 -7.84 15.38
C GLN A 197 14.14 -9.19 15.97
N LEU A 198 14.03 -10.24 15.14
CA LEU A 198 13.80 -11.61 15.63
C LEU A 198 14.96 -12.10 16.53
N GLU A 199 16.20 -11.78 16.19
CA GLU A 199 17.37 -12.12 16.99
C GLU A 199 17.38 -11.35 18.31
N GLN A 200 17.12 -10.04 18.29
CA GLN A 200 17.07 -9.20 19.48
C GLN A 200 15.95 -9.62 20.43
N ALA A 201 14.81 -10.10 19.89
CA ALA A 201 13.71 -10.66 20.66
C ALA A 201 13.97 -12.07 21.19
N GLY A 202 15.10 -12.72 20.81
CA GLY A 202 15.41 -14.10 21.17
C GLY A 202 14.51 -15.15 20.48
N SER A 203 13.72 -14.73 19.48
CA SER A 203 12.80 -15.62 18.77
C SER A 203 13.48 -16.43 17.67
N TYR A 204 14.62 -15.96 17.19
CA TYR A 204 15.48 -16.60 16.20
C TYR A 204 16.92 -16.48 16.62
N LYS A 205 17.70 -17.55 16.42
CA LYS A 205 19.14 -17.56 16.58
C LYS A 205 19.78 -18.09 15.31
N ARG A 206 20.63 -17.29 14.68
CA ARG A 206 21.34 -17.72 13.48
C ARG A 206 22.34 -18.83 13.77
N ALA A 207 22.36 -19.86 12.94
CA ALA A 207 23.33 -20.95 13.04
C ALA A 207 24.76 -20.54 12.59
N ASN A 208 24.83 -19.54 11.70
CA ASN A 208 26.05 -18.93 11.18
C ASN A 208 25.68 -17.54 10.59
N ASN A 209 26.65 -16.83 10.01
CA ASN A 209 26.45 -15.52 9.40
C ASN A 209 26.19 -15.57 7.87
N LYS A 210 25.96 -16.74 7.29
CA LYS A 210 25.76 -16.92 5.85
C LYS A 210 24.32 -16.73 5.44
N MET A 211 24.13 -16.05 4.31
CA MET A 211 22.85 -15.84 3.66
C MET A 211 22.93 -16.22 2.18
N ALA A 212 22.01 -17.04 1.70
CA ALA A 212 21.78 -17.25 0.28
C ALA A 212 20.71 -16.27 -0.22
N VAL A 213 20.99 -15.57 -1.30
CA VAL A 213 20.05 -14.66 -1.98
C VAL A 213 19.78 -15.21 -3.37
N ILE A 214 18.51 -15.48 -3.64
CA ILE A 214 18.05 -16.06 -4.91
C ILE A 214 17.05 -15.10 -5.55
N LEU A 215 17.28 -14.75 -6.80
CA LEU A 215 16.49 -13.75 -7.52
C LEU A 215 16.11 -14.25 -8.92
N SER A 216 15.05 -13.70 -9.49
CA SER A 216 14.79 -13.77 -10.92
C SER A 216 15.35 -12.54 -11.64
N ALA A 217 15.52 -12.63 -12.96
CA ALA A 217 16.13 -11.56 -13.77
C ALA A 217 15.28 -10.28 -13.88
N GLY A 218 14.02 -10.29 -13.43
CA GLY A 218 13.14 -9.10 -13.43
C GLY A 218 13.65 -7.99 -12.53
N VAL A 219 13.46 -6.73 -12.94
CA VAL A 219 13.95 -5.53 -12.26
C VAL A 219 13.54 -5.50 -10.79
N TYR A 220 12.28 -5.80 -10.48
CA TYR A 220 11.75 -5.85 -9.12
C TYR A 220 12.55 -6.80 -8.21
N ALA A 221 12.69 -8.07 -8.63
CA ALA A 221 13.41 -9.07 -7.84
C ALA A 221 14.91 -8.73 -7.70
N ALA A 222 15.51 -8.21 -8.79
CA ALA A 222 16.93 -7.83 -8.82
C ALA A 222 17.21 -6.64 -7.90
N ASN A 223 16.36 -5.62 -7.89
CA ASN A 223 16.55 -4.44 -7.03
C ASN A 223 16.47 -4.81 -5.54
N ILE A 224 15.51 -5.67 -5.14
CA ILE A 224 15.43 -6.17 -3.76
C ILE A 224 16.68 -6.97 -3.40
N ALA A 225 17.09 -7.93 -4.24
CA ALA A 225 18.27 -8.77 -4.01
C ALA A 225 19.56 -7.95 -3.89
N ASN A 226 19.74 -6.96 -4.78
CA ASN A 226 20.88 -6.06 -4.74
C ASN A 226 20.88 -5.21 -3.48
N ALA A 227 19.71 -4.71 -3.02
CA ALA A 227 19.58 -3.96 -1.76
C ALA A 227 19.93 -4.84 -0.54
N VAL A 228 19.51 -6.13 -0.54
CA VAL A 228 19.94 -7.09 0.48
C VAL A 228 21.46 -7.24 0.45
N LYS A 229 22.06 -7.50 -0.72
CA LYS A 229 23.51 -7.68 -0.88
C LYS A 229 24.31 -6.46 -0.45
N GLU A 230 23.85 -5.27 -0.83
CA GLU A 230 24.49 -3.99 -0.49
C GLU A 230 24.55 -3.77 1.03
N ARG A 231 23.45 -4.12 1.73
CA ARG A 231 23.28 -3.80 3.14
C ARG A 231 23.54 -4.96 4.09
N ALA A 232 23.79 -6.17 3.58
CA ALA A 232 23.97 -7.39 4.38
C ALA A 232 25.05 -7.25 5.46
N ALA A 233 26.19 -6.66 5.11
CA ALA A 233 27.33 -6.48 6.03
C ALA A 233 26.99 -5.56 7.21
N ASP A 234 26.11 -4.57 7.04
CA ASP A 234 25.64 -3.67 8.12
C ASP A 234 24.92 -4.44 9.24
N PHE A 235 24.39 -5.61 8.91
CA PHE A 235 23.66 -6.51 9.82
C PHE A 235 24.46 -7.77 10.18
N GLY A 236 25.76 -7.79 9.83
CA GLY A 236 26.67 -8.90 10.13
C GLY A 236 26.42 -10.15 9.29
N TRP A 237 25.88 -10.03 8.07
CA TRP A 237 25.66 -11.12 7.14
C TRP A 237 26.73 -11.17 6.06
N GLU A 238 27.10 -12.38 5.66
CA GLU A 238 27.91 -12.72 4.49
C GLU A 238 27.00 -13.35 3.43
N ILE A 239 27.01 -12.84 2.20
CA ILE A 239 26.29 -13.45 1.09
C ILE A 239 27.11 -14.61 0.55
N SER A 240 26.78 -15.84 0.96
CA SER A 240 27.49 -17.08 0.55
C SER A 240 27.01 -17.59 -0.81
N LEU A 241 25.80 -17.25 -1.24
CA LEU A 241 25.24 -17.56 -2.54
C LEU A 241 24.44 -16.37 -3.06
N PHE A 242 24.72 -15.92 -4.29
CA PHE A 242 23.92 -14.93 -5.00
C PHE A 242 23.58 -15.48 -6.39
N GLU A 243 22.35 -15.95 -6.58
CA GLU A 243 21.99 -16.74 -7.77
C GLU A 243 20.76 -16.19 -8.46
N THR A 244 20.89 -15.97 -9.78
CA THR A 244 19.75 -15.62 -10.64
C THR A 244 19.17 -16.89 -11.25
N VAL A 245 17.84 -17.08 -11.10
CA VAL A 245 17.11 -18.19 -11.68
C VAL A 245 16.28 -17.74 -12.88
N ASN A 246 16.02 -18.65 -13.81
CA ASN A 246 15.11 -18.42 -14.92
C ASN A 246 13.66 -18.41 -14.45
N VAL A 247 12.78 -17.80 -15.23
CA VAL A 247 11.33 -17.73 -14.99
C VAL A 247 10.61 -18.25 -16.23
N PRO A 248 9.64 -19.17 -16.08
CA PRO A 248 9.30 -19.90 -14.85
C PRO A 248 10.38 -20.92 -14.43
N ILE A 249 10.41 -21.25 -13.14
CA ILE A 249 11.29 -22.29 -12.60
C ILE A 249 10.48 -23.34 -11.84
N SER A 250 10.59 -24.60 -12.27
CA SER A 250 9.99 -25.75 -11.58
C SER A 250 11.04 -26.67 -10.94
N GLU A 251 12.29 -26.63 -11.45
CA GLU A 251 13.40 -27.53 -11.04
C GLU A 251 14.41 -26.77 -10.18
N TRP A 252 14.31 -26.95 -8.87
CA TRP A 252 15.17 -26.30 -7.89
C TRP A 252 16.37 -27.16 -7.44
N GLY A 253 16.50 -28.37 -7.96
CA GLY A 253 17.57 -29.30 -7.60
C GLY A 253 18.99 -28.72 -7.62
N PRO A 254 19.43 -28.05 -8.70
CA PRO A 254 20.77 -27.43 -8.77
C PRO A 254 20.99 -26.35 -7.69
N THR A 255 20.03 -25.46 -7.47
CA THR A 255 20.10 -24.41 -6.44
C THR A 255 20.10 -25.01 -5.03
N LEU A 256 19.25 -26.01 -4.77
CA LEU A 256 19.20 -26.72 -3.49
C LEU A 256 20.48 -27.52 -3.21
N ALA A 257 21.15 -28.05 -4.24
CA ALA A 257 22.44 -28.70 -4.07
C ALA A 257 23.52 -27.73 -3.56
N LYS A 258 23.59 -26.52 -4.12
CA LYS A 258 24.49 -25.45 -3.65
C LYS A 258 24.21 -25.05 -2.21
N ILE A 259 22.91 -24.84 -1.88
CA ILE A 259 22.46 -24.52 -0.51
C ILE A 259 22.87 -25.61 0.48
N ARG A 260 22.71 -26.88 0.11
CA ARG A 260 23.06 -28.01 0.98
C ARG A 260 24.57 -28.24 1.11
N GLN A 261 25.35 -27.85 0.10
CA GLN A 261 26.83 -27.94 0.13
C GLN A 261 27.43 -26.94 1.14
N ASP A 262 26.87 -25.73 1.23
CA ASP A 262 27.27 -24.67 2.17
C ASP A 262 26.03 -24.05 2.84
N PRO A 263 25.47 -24.73 3.88
CA PRO A 263 24.17 -24.34 4.44
C PRO A 263 24.16 -22.94 5.05
N PRO A 264 23.37 -21.99 4.51
CA PRO A 264 23.24 -20.66 5.09
C PRO A 264 22.26 -20.68 6.28
N ALA A 265 22.39 -19.71 7.19
CA ALA A 265 21.39 -19.52 8.24
C ALA A 265 20.07 -18.94 7.71
N VAL A 266 20.12 -18.22 6.57
CA VAL A 266 18.98 -17.61 5.91
C VAL A 266 19.00 -17.89 4.40
N ILE A 267 17.86 -18.27 3.85
CA ILE A 267 17.57 -18.33 2.42
C ILE A 267 16.59 -17.21 2.11
N CYS A 268 17.04 -16.18 1.40
CA CYS A 268 16.26 -15.03 0.96
C CYS A 268 15.96 -15.17 -0.52
N ILE A 269 14.67 -15.39 -0.86
CA ILE A 269 14.23 -15.53 -2.26
C ILE A 269 13.42 -14.30 -2.62
N THR A 270 13.96 -13.45 -3.50
CA THR A 270 13.30 -12.23 -3.98
C THR A 270 12.47 -12.44 -5.25
N HIS A 271 12.55 -13.65 -5.85
CA HIS A 271 11.59 -14.11 -6.84
C HIS A 271 10.17 -14.16 -6.23
N PHE A 272 9.11 -13.89 -7.01
CA PHE A 272 7.78 -13.61 -6.48
C PHE A 272 6.64 -14.45 -7.06
N LEU A 273 6.88 -15.31 -8.07
CA LEU A 273 5.81 -16.14 -8.65
C LEU A 273 5.41 -17.28 -7.71
N PRO A 274 4.11 -17.39 -7.34
CA PRO A 274 3.67 -18.32 -6.29
C PRO A 274 3.93 -19.79 -6.63
N ALA A 275 3.72 -20.20 -7.87
CA ALA A 275 3.92 -21.59 -8.29
C ALA A 275 5.39 -22.01 -8.23
N ASP A 276 6.31 -21.15 -8.68
CA ASP A 276 7.75 -21.39 -8.67
C ASP A 276 8.25 -21.52 -7.23
N LEU A 277 7.84 -20.60 -6.36
CA LEU A 277 8.21 -20.60 -4.93
C LEU A 277 7.64 -21.82 -4.20
N ALA A 278 6.42 -22.26 -4.55
CA ALA A 278 5.84 -23.47 -4.00
C ALA A 278 6.65 -24.71 -4.37
N GLN A 279 7.11 -24.81 -5.62
CA GLN A 279 8.00 -25.91 -6.06
C GLN A 279 9.34 -25.90 -5.32
N PHE A 280 9.88 -24.71 -4.97
CA PHE A 280 11.05 -24.65 -4.08
C PHE A 280 10.76 -25.37 -2.76
N MET A 281 9.65 -25.06 -2.09
CA MET A 281 9.31 -25.68 -0.80
C MET A 281 9.04 -27.16 -0.92
N VAL A 282 8.36 -27.62 -1.97
CA VAL A 282 8.11 -29.06 -2.23
C VAL A 282 9.43 -29.84 -2.33
N GLN A 283 10.48 -29.25 -2.96
CA GLN A 283 11.79 -29.89 -3.13
C GLN A 283 12.75 -29.66 -1.95
N PHE A 284 12.53 -28.58 -1.18
CA PHE A 284 13.34 -28.26 0.02
C PHE A 284 12.93 -29.14 1.22
N ALA A 285 11.63 -29.29 1.46
CA ALA A 285 11.07 -29.88 2.68
C ALA A 285 11.53 -31.34 2.95
N PRO A 286 11.73 -32.23 1.95
CA PRO A 286 12.18 -33.60 2.20
C PRO A 286 13.60 -33.70 2.76
N ASN A 287 14.48 -32.72 2.49
CA ASN A 287 15.85 -32.66 2.99
C ASN A 287 16.25 -31.20 3.25
N PRO A 288 15.70 -30.57 4.31
CA PRO A 288 15.90 -29.16 4.59
C PRO A 288 17.24 -28.88 5.25
N THR A 289 17.76 -27.68 5.04
CA THR A 289 18.84 -27.11 5.85
C THR A 289 18.25 -26.40 7.08
N ASN A 290 19.07 -26.14 8.11
CA ASN A 290 18.67 -25.37 9.30
C ASN A 290 18.66 -23.86 8.98
N SER A 291 17.82 -23.45 8.02
CA SER A 291 17.79 -22.11 7.46
C SER A 291 16.40 -21.49 7.61
N LEU A 292 16.35 -20.22 8.01
CA LEU A 292 15.12 -19.44 7.88
C LEU A 292 14.84 -19.19 6.39
N VAL A 293 13.68 -19.62 5.90
CA VAL A 293 13.26 -19.39 4.52
C VAL A 293 12.36 -18.16 4.46
N TYR A 294 12.81 -17.16 3.71
CA TYR A 294 12.06 -15.97 3.38
C TYR A 294 11.80 -15.91 1.88
N MET A 295 10.58 -15.54 1.52
CA MET A 295 10.13 -15.39 0.14
C MET A 295 9.41 -14.06 -0.04
N GLN A 296 9.68 -13.39 -1.15
CA GLN A 296 9.01 -12.13 -1.48
C GLN A 296 7.62 -12.38 -2.08
N TYR A 297 6.58 -11.73 -1.56
CA TYR A 297 5.21 -11.60 -2.08
C TYR A 297 4.47 -12.92 -2.39
N GLY A 298 5.01 -13.80 -3.23
CA GLY A 298 4.31 -14.97 -3.79
C GLY A 298 3.52 -15.82 -2.80
N PRO A 299 4.00 -16.10 -1.57
CA PRO A 299 3.23 -16.85 -0.57
C PRO A 299 1.96 -16.15 -0.07
N SER A 300 1.74 -14.86 -0.37
CA SER A 300 0.48 -14.16 -0.11
C SER A 300 -0.66 -14.67 -0.99
N ILE A 301 -0.33 -15.23 -2.16
CA ILE A 301 -1.27 -15.75 -3.16
C ILE A 301 -1.69 -17.18 -2.77
N PRO A 302 -3.00 -17.52 -2.76
CA PRO A 302 -3.50 -18.84 -2.36
C PRO A 302 -2.84 -20.01 -3.08
N ALA A 303 -2.56 -19.88 -4.39
CA ALA A 303 -1.92 -20.90 -5.21
C ALA A 303 -0.59 -21.42 -4.64
N PHE A 304 0.17 -20.61 -3.91
CA PHE A 304 1.38 -21.06 -3.22
C PHE A 304 1.07 -22.17 -2.22
N ARG A 305 0.07 -21.97 -1.35
CA ARG A 305 -0.32 -22.95 -0.32
C ARG A 305 -1.00 -24.17 -0.92
N GLU A 306 -1.77 -24.00 -1.97
CA GLU A 306 -2.44 -25.11 -2.69
C GLU A 306 -1.41 -26.08 -3.28
N ILE A 307 -0.28 -25.58 -3.77
CA ILE A 307 0.81 -26.40 -4.35
C ILE A 307 1.74 -26.92 -3.25
N ALA A 308 2.24 -26.05 -2.37
CA ALA A 308 3.23 -26.40 -1.36
C ALA A 308 2.65 -27.22 -0.20
N LYS A 309 1.33 -27.10 0.09
CA LYS A 309 0.62 -27.82 1.17
C LYS A 309 1.39 -27.70 2.49
N ASP A 310 1.65 -28.84 3.16
CA ASP A 310 2.35 -28.89 4.44
C ASP A 310 3.78 -28.30 4.39
N ALA A 311 4.44 -28.35 3.22
CA ALA A 311 5.74 -27.74 3.03
C ALA A 311 5.72 -26.20 3.15
N SER A 312 4.55 -25.57 3.07
CA SER A 312 4.40 -24.13 3.28
C SER A 312 4.52 -23.68 4.74
N LYS A 313 4.31 -24.62 5.71
CA LYS A 313 4.31 -24.29 7.14
C LYS A 313 5.68 -23.78 7.59
N GLY A 314 5.72 -22.61 8.19
CA GLY A 314 6.95 -21.98 8.68
C GLY A 314 7.56 -20.96 7.70
N VAL A 315 7.12 -20.94 6.44
CA VAL A 315 7.61 -19.95 5.46
C VAL A 315 7.27 -18.54 5.92
N VAL A 316 8.27 -17.66 5.91
CA VAL A 316 8.11 -16.22 6.13
C VAL A 316 8.08 -15.52 4.78
N TYR A 317 7.17 -14.57 4.64
CA TYR A 317 7.10 -13.74 3.44
C TYR A 317 6.78 -12.29 3.79
N ALA A 318 7.04 -11.39 2.88
CA ALA A 318 6.73 -9.98 3.08
C ALA A 318 5.97 -9.37 1.90
N THR A 319 5.22 -8.32 2.23
CA THR A 319 4.48 -7.51 1.27
C THR A 319 4.22 -6.12 1.84
N VAL A 320 3.95 -5.15 0.97
CA VAL A 320 3.29 -3.88 1.33
C VAL A 320 1.88 -3.82 0.72
N VAL A 321 1.50 -4.86 -0.04
CA VAL A 321 0.19 -4.99 -0.64
C VAL A 321 -0.77 -5.62 0.38
N GLY A 322 -1.93 -5.01 0.52
CA GLY A 322 -3.02 -5.58 1.29
C GLY A 322 -3.45 -4.75 2.49
N ALA A 323 -4.69 -4.98 2.90
CA ALA A 323 -5.25 -4.38 4.09
C ALA A 323 -4.58 -4.93 5.34
N LEU A 324 -4.34 -4.05 6.32
CA LEU A 324 -3.85 -4.46 7.63
C LEU A 324 -4.92 -5.29 8.37
N GLN A 325 -4.46 -6.18 9.26
CA GLN A 325 -5.33 -7.01 10.09
C GLN A 325 -5.78 -6.26 11.37
N ASP A 326 -6.01 -4.95 11.25
CA ASP A 326 -6.52 -4.09 12.31
C ASP A 326 -8.01 -3.74 12.10
N GLU A 327 -8.58 -2.91 12.95
CA GLU A 327 -9.99 -2.52 12.88
C GLU A 327 -10.35 -1.88 11.53
N ILE A 328 -9.49 -1.02 10.98
CA ILE A 328 -9.74 -0.31 9.71
C ILE A 328 -9.69 -1.29 8.52
N GLY A 329 -8.66 -2.12 8.46
CA GLY A 329 -8.49 -3.10 7.39
C GLY A 329 -9.55 -4.21 7.45
N THR A 330 -9.88 -4.69 8.65
CA THR A 330 -10.95 -5.69 8.84
C THR A 330 -12.31 -5.15 8.43
N ALA A 331 -12.64 -3.91 8.78
CA ALA A 331 -13.89 -3.29 8.37
C ALA A 331 -13.96 -3.09 6.84
N PHE A 332 -12.84 -2.76 6.19
CA PHE A 332 -12.76 -2.72 4.73
C PHE A 332 -12.97 -4.11 4.11
N GLU A 333 -12.28 -5.14 4.61
CA GLU A 333 -12.43 -6.52 4.13
C GLU A 333 -13.90 -6.97 4.17
N GLN A 334 -14.60 -6.70 5.27
CA GLN A 334 -16.01 -7.03 5.42
C GLN A 334 -16.89 -6.36 4.37
N ARG A 335 -16.73 -5.04 4.14
CA ARG A 335 -17.48 -4.30 3.11
C ARG A 335 -17.14 -4.78 1.70
N TYR A 336 -15.87 -5.03 1.45
CA TYR A 336 -15.39 -5.51 0.16
C TYR A 336 -15.99 -6.87 -0.19
N LYS A 337 -15.91 -7.83 0.72
CA LYS A 337 -16.46 -9.18 0.55
C LYS A 337 -17.99 -9.18 0.48
N ALA A 338 -18.66 -8.35 1.26
CA ALA A 338 -20.11 -8.20 1.18
C ALA A 338 -20.59 -7.75 -0.20
N LYS A 339 -19.79 -6.94 -0.91
CA LYS A 339 -20.12 -6.43 -2.23
C LYS A 339 -19.68 -7.37 -3.36
N PHE A 340 -18.46 -7.89 -3.31
CA PHE A 340 -17.84 -8.60 -4.43
C PHE A 340 -17.75 -10.12 -4.22
N GLY A 341 -18.16 -10.62 -3.05
CA GLY A 341 -18.18 -12.04 -2.69
C GLY A 341 -17.05 -12.45 -1.75
N GLU A 342 -17.26 -13.57 -1.03
CA GLU A 342 -16.34 -14.06 0.01
C GLU A 342 -14.92 -14.38 -0.51
N ASN A 343 -14.80 -14.73 -1.78
CA ASN A 343 -13.52 -15.07 -2.41
C ASN A 343 -12.85 -13.88 -3.09
N ALA A 344 -13.40 -12.67 -2.99
CA ALA A 344 -12.83 -11.48 -3.59
C ALA A 344 -11.48 -11.11 -2.95
N GLY A 345 -10.51 -10.74 -3.77
CA GLY A 345 -9.12 -10.45 -3.38
C GLY A 345 -8.94 -9.04 -2.82
N HIS A 346 -9.57 -8.75 -1.68
CA HIS A 346 -9.57 -7.43 -1.05
C HIS A 346 -8.18 -6.83 -0.85
N ASN A 347 -7.14 -7.63 -0.73
CA ASN A 347 -5.77 -7.14 -0.57
C ASN A 347 -5.29 -6.36 -1.80
N SER A 348 -5.52 -6.88 -3.01
CA SER A 348 -5.18 -6.14 -4.25
C SER A 348 -6.08 -4.92 -4.43
N GLY A 349 -7.36 -5.02 -4.04
CA GLY A 349 -8.30 -3.89 -4.07
C GLY A 349 -7.98 -2.75 -3.11
N ALA A 350 -7.25 -3.02 -2.02
CA ALA A 350 -6.89 -2.03 -1.01
C ALA A 350 -6.06 -0.86 -1.56
N GLN A 351 -5.19 -1.13 -2.53
CA GLN A 351 -4.29 -0.12 -3.11
C GLN A 351 -5.07 0.99 -3.84
N PRO A 352 -5.83 0.73 -4.92
CA PRO A 352 -6.57 1.78 -5.59
C PRO A 352 -7.70 2.36 -4.73
N TYR A 353 -8.23 1.61 -3.76
CA TYR A 353 -9.15 2.14 -2.76
C TYR A 353 -8.52 3.28 -1.95
N ASP A 354 -7.37 3.04 -1.32
CA ASP A 354 -6.63 4.07 -0.57
C ASP A 354 -6.17 5.22 -1.48
N GLY A 355 -5.68 4.92 -2.68
CA GLY A 355 -5.26 5.93 -3.66
C GLY A 355 -6.38 6.89 -4.05
N CYS A 356 -7.58 6.37 -4.24
CA CYS A 356 -8.75 7.19 -4.53
C CYS A 356 -9.12 8.12 -3.36
N TYR A 357 -9.10 7.62 -2.13
CA TYR A 357 -9.37 8.43 -0.95
C TYR A 357 -8.31 9.51 -0.70
N VAL A 358 -7.02 9.18 -0.90
CA VAL A 358 -5.92 10.16 -0.81
C VAL A 358 -6.13 11.29 -1.80
N TRP A 359 -6.36 10.97 -3.07
CA TRP A 359 -6.60 11.96 -4.12
C TRP A 359 -7.88 12.78 -3.86
N ALA A 360 -9.01 12.11 -3.58
CA ALA A 360 -10.29 12.80 -3.40
C ALA A 360 -10.27 13.75 -2.18
N THR A 361 -9.63 13.32 -1.08
CA THR A 361 -9.46 14.17 0.10
C THR A 361 -8.58 15.38 -0.22
N ALA A 362 -7.48 15.18 -0.91
CA ALA A 362 -6.59 16.26 -1.34
C ALA A 362 -7.30 17.24 -2.30
N ALA A 363 -8.11 16.72 -3.24
CA ALA A 363 -8.90 17.51 -4.15
C ALA A 363 -9.94 18.37 -3.41
N ALA A 364 -10.65 17.79 -2.44
CA ALA A 364 -11.59 18.55 -1.60
C ALA A 364 -10.89 19.68 -0.82
N LEU A 365 -9.71 19.39 -0.24
CA LEU A 365 -8.91 20.37 0.49
C LEU A 365 -8.29 21.46 -0.42
N ALA A 366 -8.14 21.18 -1.72
CA ALA A 366 -7.64 22.11 -2.74
C ALA A 366 -8.74 23.00 -3.35
N GLY A 367 -10.00 22.78 -2.96
CA GLY A 367 -11.16 23.47 -3.53
C GLY A 367 -11.64 22.87 -4.86
N GLY A 368 -11.32 21.60 -5.13
CA GLY A 368 -11.69 20.86 -6.31
C GLY A 368 -10.51 20.21 -7.02
N THR A 369 -10.74 19.61 -8.17
CA THR A 369 -9.77 18.98 -9.05
C THR A 369 -9.87 19.52 -10.46
N GLY A 370 -8.83 19.40 -11.28
CA GLY A 370 -8.75 19.88 -12.65
C GLY A 370 -8.85 18.76 -13.68
N GLU A 371 -9.52 19.05 -14.78
CA GLU A 371 -9.51 18.27 -16.02
C GLU A 371 -8.14 18.34 -16.70
N PRO A 372 -7.85 17.52 -17.72
CA PRO A 372 -6.61 17.60 -18.50
C PRO A 372 -6.34 19.01 -19.00
N GLY A 373 -5.10 19.49 -18.83
CA GLY A 373 -4.68 20.84 -19.15
C GLY A 373 -4.92 21.89 -18.04
N ASN A 374 -5.59 21.52 -16.94
CA ASN A 374 -5.77 22.44 -15.80
C ASN A 374 -4.69 22.24 -14.74
N ASP A 375 -3.43 22.42 -15.15
CA ASP A 375 -2.25 22.25 -14.28
C ASP A 375 -2.33 23.10 -13.01
N ALA A 376 -2.84 24.31 -13.10
CA ALA A 376 -2.90 25.22 -11.96
C ALA A 376 -3.74 24.67 -10.81
N GLN A 377 -4.86 24.01 -11.11
CA GLN A 377 -5.70 23.37 -10.08
C GLN A 377 -5.07 22.06 -9.60
N ASN A 378 -4.56 21.22 -10.52
CA ASN A 378 -3.97 19.95 -10.18
C ASN A 378 -2.66 20.09 -9.36
N ARG A 379 -1.89 21.17 -9.56
CA ARG A 379 -0.76 21.51 -8.68
C ARG A 379 -1.21 21.78 -7.25
N LYS A 380 -2.35 22.43 -7.02
CA LYS A 380 -2.91 22.61 -5.66
C LYS A 380 -3.30 21.25 -5.04
N VAL A 381 -3.89 20.35 -5.83
CA VAL A 381 -4.19 18.99 -5.38
C VAL A 381 -2.90 18.25 -4.98
N ALA A 382 -1.90 18.27 -5.85
CA ALA A 382 -0.60 17.67 -5.59
C ALA A 382 0.08 18.25 -4.32
N ASP A 383 -0.02 19.56 -4.09
CA ASP A 383 0.50 20.20 -2.87
C ASP A 383 -0.21 19.67 -1.61
N ARG A 384 -1.52 19.44 -1.67
CA ARG A 384 -2.26 18.83 -0.56
C ARG A 384 -1.86 17.38 -0.34
N MET A 385 -1.70 16.60 -1.41
CA MET A 385 -1.21 15.21 -1.33
C MET A 385 0.16 15.15 -0.66
N ARG A 386 1.11 15.99 -1.06
CA ARG A 386 2.46 16.07 -0.46
C ARG A 386 2.45 16.43 1.03
N ALA A 387 1.50 17.26 1.45
CA ALA A 387 1.40 17.73 2.84
C ALA A 387 0.59 16.79 3.75
N MET A 388 -0.14 15.85 3.18
CA MET A 388 -1.09 15.00 3.89
C MET A 388 -0.40 13.78 4.50
N ILE A 389 -0.92 13.35 5.64
CA ILE A 389 -0.67 12.03 6.23
C ILE A 389 -2.03 11.32 6.24
N TRP A 390 -2.13 10.25 5.47
CA TRP A 390 -3.36 9.50 5.31
C TRP A 390 -3.24 8.12 5.96
N ARG A 391 -4.13 7.80 6.93
CA ARG A 391 -4.27 6.45 7.45
C ARG A 391 -5.37 5.74 6.67
N GLY A 392 -4.94 4.95 5.70
CA GLY A 392 -5.78 4.11 4.86
C GLY A 392 -5.93 2.68 5.38
N VAL A 393 -6.49 1.80 4.54
CA VAL A 393 -6.69 0.38 4.89
C VAL A 393 -5.39 -0.43 4.85
N ALA A 394 -4.46 -0.06 3.98
CA ALA A 394 -3.15 -0.71 3.85
C ALA A 394 -2.08 -0.17 4.82
N GLY A 395 -2.36 0.90 5.53
CA GLY A 395 -1.41 1.56 6.42
C GLY A 395 -1.41 3.07 6.25
N THR A 396 -0.30 3.72 6.60
CA THR A 396 -0.18 5.17 6.50
C THR A 396 0.57 5.56 5.24
N THR A 397 -0.10 6.30 4.36
CA THR A 397 0.52 6.95 3.21
C THR A 397 0.95 8.36 3.60
N ARG A 398 2.26 8.60 3.51
CA ARG A 398 2.91 9.90 3.59
C ARG A 398 3.99 9.92 2.53
N PHE A 399 4.00 10.93 1.69
CA PHE A 399 4.92 10.98 0.56
C PHE A 399 6.27 11.59 0.93
N ILE A 400 7.35 11.00 0.40
CA ILE A 400 8.72 11.50 0.55
C ILE A 400 8.85 12.79 -0.26
N PRO A 401 9.29 13.90 0.35
CA PRO A 401 9.50 15.15 -0.37
C PRO A 401 10.46 15.00 -1.56
N GLY A 402 10.02 15.44 -2.74
CA GLY A 402 10.81 15.39 -3.97
C GLY A 402 10.89 14.01 -4.64
N GLU A 403 10.32 12.98 -4.04
CA GLU A 403 10.26 11.62 -4.61
C GLU A 403 8.79 11.15 -4.82
N GLN A 404 7.86 11.70 -4.07
CA GLN A 404 6.42 11.41 -4.15
C GLN A 404 6.06 9.91 -4.07
N ALA A 405 6.90 9.12 -3.41
CA ALA A 405 6.64 7.73 -3.02
C ALA A 405 6.35 7.66 -1.52
N ALA A 406 5.57 6.66 -1.10
CA ALA A 406 5.26 6.50 0.32
C ALA A 406 6.50 6.10 1.14
N TYR A 407 6.59 6.61 2.38
CA TYR A 407 7.59 6.15 3.35
C TYR A 407 7.35 4.71 3.77
N THR A 408 8.43 3.96 3.97
CA THR A 408 8.40 2.59 4.52
C THR A 408 8.56 2.61 6.04
N TYR A 409 7.65 1.99 6.76
CA TYR A 409 7.81 1.68 8.18
C TYR A 409 8.18 0.19 8.35
N PRO A 410 9.15 -0.19 9.19
CA PRO A 410 9.98 0.66 10.06
C PRO A 410 11.33 1.07 9.42
N THR A 411 11.52 0.97 8.11
CA THR A 411 12.84 1.12 7.47
C THR A 411 13.24 2.59 7.30
N GLN A 412 12.38 3.42 6.72
CA GLN A 412 12.62 4.85 6.49
C GLN A 412 12.08 5.75 7.61
N THR A 413 11.11 5.27 8.38
CA THR A 413 10.59 5.94 9.56
C THR A 413 10.42 4.91 10.69
N ASN A 414 10.70 5.31 11.93
CA ASN A 414 10.47 4.46 13.11
C ASN A 414 9.08 4.72 13.75
N ASP A 415 8.30 5.65 13.20
CA ASP A 415 6.96 5.96 13.67
C ASP A 415 5.92 5.28 12.75
N PRO A 416 5.12 4.33 13.27
CA PRO A 416 4.12 3.60 12.51
C PRO A 416 2.99 4.51 11.95
N SER A 417 2.79 5.69 12.55
CA SER A 417 1.81 6.67 12.07
C SER A 417 2.29 7.49 10.86
N LEU A 418 3.56 7.32 10.44
CA LEU A 418 4.21 8.14 9.42
C LEU A 418 4.70 7.36 8.20
N GLY A 419 4.41 6.06 8.11
CA GLY A 419 4.83 5.24 6.98
C GLY A 419 3.99 4.00 6.79
N MET A 420 4.01 3.48 5.56
CA MET A 420 3.35 2.24 5.20
C MET A 420 4.13 1.05 5.76
N PRO A 421 3.48 0.13 6.48
CA PRO A 421 4.16 -0.99 7.08
C PRO A 421 4.64 -1.99 6.04
N HIS A 422 5.92 -2.33 6.09
CA HIS A 422 6.46 -3.50 5.42
C HIS A 422 6.04 -4.72 6.24
N GLN A 423 4.99 -5.38 5.79
CA GLN A 423 4.34 -6.48 6.48
C GLN A 423 5.14 -7.77 6.33
N PHE A 424 5.53 -8.38 7.45
CA PHE A 424 6.11 -9.72 7.48
C PHE A 424 5.08 -10.69 8.02
N LEU A 425 4.76 -11.69 7.22
CA LEU A 425 3.77 -12.70 7.55
C LEU A 425 4.43 -14.08 7.61
N GLN A 426 3.84 -14.98 8.38
CA GLN A 426 4.29 -16.36 8.47
C GLN A 426 3.13 -17.31 8.27
N ILE A 427 3.30 -18.32 7.43
CA ILE A 427 2.34 -19.42 7.29
C ILE A 427 2.53 -20.35 8.49
N GLN A 428 1.67 -20.23 9.49
CA GLN A 428 1.68 -21.07 10.68
C GLN A 428 0.71 -22.27 10.55
N ASP A 429 -0.33 -22.11 9.73
CA ASP A 429 -1.30 -23.14 9.35
C ASP A 429 -1.43 -23.16 7.81
N PRO A 430 -1.02 -24.24 7.12
CA PRO A 430 -1.09 -24.34 5.66
C PRO A 430 -2.50 -24.14 5.07
N ALA A 431 -3.54 -24.42 5.85
CA ALA A 431 -4.93 -24.23 5.42
C ALA A 431 -5.39 -22.76 5.45
N LYS A 432 -4.60 -21.87 6.07
CA LYS A 432 -4.96 -20.47 6.29
C LYS A 432 -3.93 -19.52 5.67
N SER A 433 -4.34 -18.27 5.48
CA SER A 433 -3.43 -17.18 5.12
C SER A 433 -2.37 -16.97 6.21
N GLY A 434 -1.22 -16.43 5.83
CA GLY A 434 -0.17 -16.08 6.78
C GLY A 434 -0.65 -15.06 7.83
N LEU A 435 -0.14 -15.21 9.04
CA LEU A 435 -0.39 -14.28 10.13
C LEU A 435 0.67 -13.19 10.14
N LEU A 436 0.27 -11.96 10.39
CA LEU A 436 1.16 -10.80 10.46
C LEU A 436 1.98 -10.88 11.76
N ILE A 437 3.31 -11.08 11.61
CA ILE A 437 4.25 -11.26 12.72
C ILE A 437 5.15 -10.05 12.97
N ALA A 438 5.18 -9.11 12.02
CA ALA A 438 5.86 -7.81 12.12
C ALA A 438 5.35 -6.87 11.00
N PRO A 439 5.49 -5.54 11.16
CA PRO A 439 6.06 -4.84 12.31
C PRO A 439 5.02 -4.54 13.40
N ALA A 440 5.49 -4.38 14.64
CA ALA A 440 4.65 -3.80 15.69
C ALA A 440 4.29 -2.34 15.31
N PRO A 441 3.12 -1.80 15.67
CA PRO A 441 2.07 -2.39 16.50
C PRO A 441 1.03 -3.19 15.71
N TYR A 442 1.29 -3.53 14.45
CA TYR A 442 0.33 -4.17 13.54
C TYR A 442 0.36 -5.70 13.62
N ASP A 443 1.37 -6.27 14.32
CA ASP A 443 1.51 -7.72 14.45
C ASP A 443 0.31 -8.34 15.19
N THR A 444 -0.25 -9.42 14.60
CA THR A 444 -1.39 -10.17 15.14
C THR A 444 -0.97 -11.54 15.67
N ALA A 445 0.27 -11.94 15.42
CA ALA A 445 0.85 -13.20 15.89
C ALA A 445 2.34 -13.02 16.20
N LYS A 446 2.92 -14.01 16.89
CA LYS A 446 4.36 -14.08 17.15
C LYS A 446 5.01 -15.01 16.12
N PHE A 447 6.28 -14.73 15.79
CA PHE A 447 7.10 -15.62 14.99
C PHE A 447 7.20 -17.00 15.66
N MET A 448 7.05 -18.06 14.87
CA MET A 448 7.27 -19.45 15.28
C MET A 448 8.46 -20.02 14.53
N LEU A 449 9.34 -20.74 15.24
CA LEU A 449 10.45 -21.40 14.57
C LEU A 449 9.90 -22.39 13.53
N PRO A 450 10.35 -22.35 12.25
CA PRO A 450 9.91 -23.28 11.22
C PRO A 450 10.12 -24.74 11.63
N PRO A 451 9.23 -25.68 11.23
CA PRO A 451 9.29 -27.07 11.71
C PRO A 451 10.57 -27.84 11.30
N TRP A 452 11.27 -27.37 10.29
CA TRP A 452 12.56 -27.96 9.85
C TRP A 452 13.78 -27.36 10.58
N MET A 453 13.60 -26.32 11.37
CA MET A 453 14.70 -25.68 12.11
C MET A 453 14.82 -26.26 13.50
N LYS A 454 16.08 -26.26 14.00
CA LYS A 454 16.41 -26.63 15.36
C LYS A 454 16.57 -25.38 16.21
N ALA A 455 16.04 -25.41 17.44
CA ALA A 455 16.19 -24.35 18.43
C ALA A 455 17.66 -24.14 18.86
#